data_f4e4e63fa15678a9a69741b334c48899
#
_entry.id   f4e4e63fa15678a9a69741b334c48899
#
_cell.length_a   1.000
_cell.length_b   1.000
_cell.length_c   1.000
_cell.angle_alpha   90.00
_cell.angle_beta   90.00
_cell.angle_gamma   90.00
#
_symmetry.space_group_name_H-M   'P 1'
#
loop_
_entity.id
_entity.type
_entity.pdbx_description
1 polymer ?
#
loop_
_entity_poly.entity_id
_entity_poly.type
_entity_poly.pdbx_seq_one_letter_code
_entity_poly.pdbx_strand_id
1 'polypeptide(L)'
;MKKYGLSCKRLRQIKELKHIKGLKQKRKSRELLNQYKNVRISDNVRTIGVAGLCDSAGATYVTIMLAVFFTSVLKRKTAVAGDIKTYVLMKEQMCAGRTVRCKKMVSRHAYSINGIDFYGVLNDNSFNILKDNYDIVIIDIDFGDAKDTFARMTATLAGCDKKMLIGSMLPWKFKECIKKIERMGRFLHTKGLTMYTLTNGTKENEQLLQDYGVKVELTPIERNPFMISGENLHWFMKLLVPSYKGYNGEIR
;
A
#
# COMPACT_ATOMS: atom_id res chain seq x y z
N MET A 1 -47.69 -5.38 -18.93
CA MET A 1 -46.29 -5.49 -18.46
C MET A 1 -45.69 -6.84 -18.80
N LYS A 2 -44.84 -6.93 -19.84
CA LYS A 2 -44.19 -8.19 -20.25
C LYS A 2 -42.91 -8.36 -19.42
N LYS A 3 -42.87 -9.35 -18.50
CA LYS A 3 -41.65 -9.74 -17.78
C LYS A 3 -40.72 -10.48 -18.76
N TYR A 4 -39.61 -9.86 -19.12
CA TYR A 4 -38.52 -10.52 -19.86
C TYR A 4 -37.75 -11.42 -18.90
N GLY A 5 -38.21 -12.67 -18.76
CA GLY A 5 -37.45 -13.73 -18.11
C GLY A 5 -36.31 -14.17 -19.02
N LEU A 6 -35.06 -13.91 -18.61
CA LEU A 6 -33.91 -14.51 -19.26
C LEU A 6 -33.99 -16.03 -19.18
N SER A 7 -33.94 -16.71 -20.33
CA SER A 7 -33.99 -18.17 -20.43
C SER A 7 -32.89 -18.80 -19.52
N CYS A 8 -33.24 -19.89 -18.82
CA CYS A 8 -32.34 -20.62 -17.93
C CYS A 8 -31.02 -21.05 -18.62
N LYS A 9 -31.06 -21.29 -19.94
CA LYS A 9 -29.88 -21.57 -20.78
C LYS A 9 -28.95 -20.37 -20.87
N ARG A 10 -29.45 -19.14 -21.04
CA ARG A 10 -28.63 -17.91 -21.05
C ARG A 10 -27.95 -17.65 -19.71
N LEU A 11 -28.64 -17.90 -18.60
CA LEU A 11 -28.05 -17.73 -17.26
C LEU A 11 -26.93 -18.78 -16.98
N ARG A 12 -27.06 -20.00 -17.48
CA ARG A 12 -25.99 -21.02 -17.42
C ARG A 12 -24.77 -20.58 -18.24
N GLN A 13 -24.97 -20.14 -19.49
CA GLN A 13 -23.88 -19.67 -20.35
C GLN A 13 -23.13 -18.48 -19.73
N ILE A 14 -23.84 -17.52 -19.13
CA ILE A 14 -23.22 -16.38 -18.44
C ILE A 14 -22.39 -16.84 -17.23
N LYS A 15 -22.88 -17.83 -16.45
CA LYS A 15 -22.12 -18.39 -15.32
C LYS A 15 -20.87 -19.13 -15.78
N GLU A 16 -20.95 -19.93 -16.84
CA GLU A 16 -19.81 -20.64 -17.43
C GLU A 16 -18.77 -19.68 -17.98
N LEU A 17 -19.19 -18.63 -18.72
CA LEU A 17 -18.28 -17.60 -19.23
C LEU A 17 -17.58 -16.82 -18.11
N LYS A 18 -18.28 -16.50 -17.00
CA LYS A 18 -17.67 -15.88 -15.83
C LYS A 18 -16.67 -16.81 -15.15
N HIS A 19 -16.97 -18.10 -15.06
CA HIS A 19 -16.07 -19.10 -14.50
C HIS A 19 -14.80 -19.27 -15.33
N ILE A 20 -14.93 -19.38 -16.66
CA ILE A 20 -13.81 -19.50 -17.60
C ILE A 20 -12.92 -18.25 -17.57
N LYS A 21 -13.52 -17.04 -17.55
CA LYS A 21 -12.77 -15.77 -17.41
C LYS A 21 -12.00 -15.75 -16.10
N GLY A 22 -12.62 -16.16 -14.98
CA GLY A 22 -11.98 -16.25 -13.67
C GLY A 22 -10.80 -17.23 -13.64
N LEU A 23 -10.91 -18.38 -14.32
CA LEU A 23 -9.83 -19.37 -14.44
C LEU A 23 -8.66 -18.85 -15.29
N LYS A 24 -8.94 -18.21 -16.43
CA LYS A 24 -7.91 -17.58 -17.28
C LYS A 24 -7.16 -16.47 -16.53
N GLN A 25 -7.87 -15.65 -15.77
CA GLN A 25 -7.26 -14.58 -14.97
C GLN A 25 -6.39 -15.15 -13.84
N LYS A 26 -6.83 -16.21 -13.14
CA LYS A 26 -6.03 -16.91 -12.12
C LYS A 26 -4.77 -17.56 -12.71
N ARG A 27 -4.86 -18.15 -13.92
CA ARG A 27 -3.69 -18.73 -14.60
C ARG A 27 -2.69 -17.65 -14.99
N LYS A 28 -3.14 -16.56 -15.61
CA LYS A 28 -2.29 -15.41 -15.96
C LYS A 28 -1.61 -14.79 -14.73
N SER A 29 -2.33 -14.64 -13.62
CA SER A 29 -1.77 -14.16 -12.35
C SER A 29 -0.70 -15.10 -11.79
N ARG A 30 -0.88 -16.43 -11.89
CA ARG A 30 0.11 -17.41 -11.45
C ARG A 30 1.36 -17.40 -12.33
N GLU A 31 1.20 -17.28 -13.64
CA GLU A 31 2.33 -17.17 -14.60
C GLU A 31 3.14 -15.89 -14.33
N LEU A 32 2.46 -14.75 -14.13
CA LEU A 32 3.11 -13.51 -13.70
C LEU A 32 3.85 -13.66 -12.36
N LEU A 33 3.20 -14.22 -11.34
CA LEU A 33 3.85 -14.48 -10.05
C LEU A 33 5.10 -15.36 -10.17
N ASN A 34 5.09 -16.36 -11.06
CA ASN A 34 6.25 -17.21 -11.28
C ASN A 34 7.42 -16.47 -11.98
N GLN A 35 7.12 -15.54 -12.87
CA GLN A 35 8.14 -14.69 -13.50
C GLN A 35 8.86 -13.80 -12.48
N TYR A 36 8.16 -13.39 -11.41
CA TYR A 36 8.71 -12.49 -10.40
C TYR A 36 9.37 -13.19 -9.20
N LYS A 37 9.35 -14.53 -9.12
CA LYS A 37 9.97 -15.27 -8.01
C LYS A 37 11.48 -15.04 -7.87
N ASN A 38 12.16 -14.68 -8.95
CA ASN A 38 13.60 -14.47 -8.99
C ASN A 38 13.99 -12.99 -9.04
N VAL A 39 13.06 -12.08 -8.86
CA VAL A 39 13.35 -10.65 -8.87
C VAL A 39 14.05 -10.26 -7.59
N ARG A 40 15.28 -9.77 -7.71
CA ARG A 40 16.02 -9.17 -6.61
C ARG A 40 15.58 -7.73 -6.43
N ILE A 41 14.95 -7.41 -5.30
CA ILE A 41 14.82 -6.03 -4.85
C ILE A 41 16.24 -5.55 -4.55
N SER A 42 16.48 -4.25 -4.66
CA SER A 42 17.69 -3.66 -4.11
C SER A 42 17.85 -4.14 -2.66
N ASP A 43 18.92 -4.89 -2.38
CA ASP A 43 19.19 -5.49 -1.07
C ASP A 43 19.27 -4.43 0.05
N ASN A 44 19.22 -3.14 -0.32
CA ASN A 44 19.37 -2.00 0.57
C ASN A 44 18.03 -1.47 1.13
N VAL A 45 16.86 -1.93 0.64
CA VAL A 45 15.56 -1.47 1.17
C VAL A 45 15.06 -2.45 2.22
N ARG A 46 15.20 -2.08 3.49
CA ARG A 46 14.67 -2.83 4.65
C ARG A 46 13.53 -2.11 5.34
N THR A 47 13.48 -0.79 5.23
CA THR A 47 12.49 0.03 5.91
C THR A 47 11.74 0.94 4.93
N ILE A 48 10.42 0.96 5.03
CA ILE A 48 9.54 1.80 4.22
C ILE A 48 8.65 2.61 5.14
N GLY A 49 8.78 3.94 5.12
CA GLY A 49 7.86 4.83 5.80
C GLY A 49 6.74 5.24 4.86
N VAL A 50 5.51 5.02 5.28
CA VAL A 50 4.28 5.43 4.56
C VAL A 50 3.57 6.46 5.41
N ALA A 51 3.44 7.69 4.92
CA ALA A 51 2.94 8.82 5.69
C ALA A 51 1.71 9.46 5.04
N GLY A 52 0.62 9.61 5.80
CA GLY A 52 -0.59 10.30 5.37
C GLY A 52 -0.46 11.82 5.47
N LEU A 53 -0.64 12.54 4.35
CA LEU A 53 -0.58 14.01 4.31
C LEU A 53 -1.92 14.69 4.68
N CYS A 54 -3.00 13.93 4.72
CA CYS A 54 -4.31 14.39 5.18
C CYS A 54 -5.12 13.20 5.71
N ASP A 55 -6.16 13.49 6.44
CA ASP A 55 -7.07 12.46 6.93
C ASP A 55 -7.68 11.65 5.80
N SER A 56 -7.75 10.35 6.00
CA SER A 56 -8.30 9.41 5.00
C SER A 56 -7.62 9.51 3.62
N ALA A 57 -6.33 9.88 3.55
CA ALA A 57 -5.55 9.87 2.32
C ALA A 57 -5.33 8.46 1.76
N GLY A 58 -5.52 7.43 2.59
CA GLY A 58 -5.32 6.04 2.22
C GLY A 58 -3.94 5.48 2.58
N ALA A 59 -3.18 6.12 3.48
CA ALA A 59 -1.84 5.66 3.89
C ALA A 59 -1.88 4.22 4.41
N THR A 60 -2.76 3.92 5.38
CA THR A 60 -2.95 2.56 5.91
C THR A 60 -3.34 1.56 4.82
N TYR A 61 -4.18 1.96 3.87
CA TYR A 61 -4.57 1.13 2.74
C TYR A 61 -3.35 0.75 1.88
N VAL A 62 -2.51 1.74 1.52
CA VAL A 62 -1.27 1.52 0.76
C VAL A 62 -0.27 0.69 1.56
N THR A 63 -0.14 0.94 2.86
CA THR A 63 0.70 0.15 3.78
C THR A 63 0.35 -1.34 3.73
N ILE A 64 -0.94 -1.68 3.81
CA ILE A 64 -1.40 -3.07 3.73
C ILE A 64 -1.08 -3.67 2.36
N MET A 65 -1.33 -2.97 1.27
CA MET A 65 -1.01 -3.45 -0.07
C MET A 65 0.48 -3.73 -0.24
N LEU A 66 1.35 -2.84 0.24
CA LEU A 66 2.80 -3.04 0.23
C LEU A 66 3.19 -4.30 1.01
N ALA A 67 2.64 -4.47 2.22
CA ALA A 67 2.91 -5.64 3.05
C ALA A 67 2.47 -6.95 2.37
N VAL A 68 1.31 -6.94 1.72
CA VAL A 68 0.84 -8.08 0.92
C VAL A 68 1.78 -8.35 -0.27
N PHE A 69 2.24 -7.32 -0.95
CA PHE A 69 3.19 -7.46 -2.05
C PHE A 69 4.49 -8.14 -1.59
N PHE A 70 5.12 -7.64 -0.54
CA PHE A 70 6.35 -8.23 -0.02
C PHE A 70 6.15 -9.66 0.48
N THR A 71 5.09 -9.92 1.24
CA THR A 71 4.84 -11.25 1.82
C THR A 71 4.37 -12.26 0.78
N SER A 72 3.37 -11.90 -0.04
CA SER A 72 2.70 -12.85 -0.91
C SER A 72 3.38 -13.01 -2.27
N VAL A 73 3.96 -11.93 -2.81
CA VAL A 73 4.62 -11.93 -4.13
C VAL A 73 6.10 -12.23 -3.99
N LEU A 74 6.80 -11.46 -3.16
CA LEU A 74 8.26 -11.54 -3.03
C LEU A 74 8.72 -12.52 -1.96
N LYS A 75 7.79 -13.12 -1.19
CA LYS A 75 8.07 -14.10 -0.14
C LYS A 75 9.03 -13.60 0.94
N ARG A 76 8.98 -12.31 1.24
CA ARG A 76 9.77 -11.68 2.29
C ARG A 76 9.03 -11.72 3.62
N LYS A 77 9.76 -11.95 4.70
CA LYS A 77 9.23 -11.84 6.06
C LYS A 77 8.98 -10.38 6.37
N THR A 78 7.70 -10.01 6.52
CA THR A 78 7.28 -8.60 6.57
C THR A 78 6.61 -8.26 7.88
N ALA A 79 7.04 -7.15 8.50
CA ALA A 79 6.39 -6.52 9.62
C ALA A 79 5.76 -5.18 9.21
N VAL A 80 4.64 -4.84 9.81
CA VAL A 80 3.99 -3.54 9.72
C VAL A 80 3.87 -2.94 11.11
N ALA A 81 4.29 -1.69 11.28
CA ALA A 81 4.14 -0.95 12.52
C ALA A 81 3.19 0.24 12.32
N GLY A 82 2.19 0.38 13.21
CA GLY A 82 1.20 1.44 13.13
C GLY A 82 0.01 1.21 14.05
N ASP A 83 -1.18 1.71 13.70
CA ASP A 83 -2.37 1.49 14.51
C ASP A 83 -2.98 0.11 14.26
N ILE A 84 -2.67 -0.82 15.18
CA ILE A 84 -3.17 -2.20 15.15
C ILE A 84 -4.70 -2.26 15.07
N LYS A 85 -5.42 -1.39 15.77
CA LYS A 85 -6.90 -1.42 15.81
C LYS A 85 -7.47 -1.20 14.42
N THR A 86 -6.91 -0.25 13.69
CA THR A 86 -7.30 0.03 12.31
C THR A 86 -7.08 -1.17 11.40
N TYR A 87 -5.95 -1.87 11.50
CA TYR A 87 -5.68 -3.06 10.67
C TYR A 87 -6.65 -4.22 10.95
N VAL A 88 -6.97 -4.45 12.23
CA VAL A 88 -7.94 -5.49 12.61
C VAL A 88 -9.33 -5.15 12.08
N LEU A 89 -9.80 -3.91 12.27
CA LEU A 89 -11.10 -3.47 11.78
C LEU A 89 -11.21 -3.54 10.25
N MET A 90 -10.19 -3.10 9.52
CA MET A 90 -10.18 -3.19 8.07
C MET A 90 -10.29 -4.64 7.59
N LYS A 91 -9.59 -5.56 8.26
CA LYS A 91 -9.70 -6.97 7.91
C LYS A 91 -11.06 -7.55 8.21
N GLU A 92 -11.64 -7.29 9.36
CA GLU A 92 -12.98 -7.77 9.73
C GLU A 92 -14.03 -7.29 8.72
N GLN A 93 -13.98 -6.04 8.32
CA GLN A 93 -14.90 -5.48 7.33
C GLN A 93 -14.74 -6.11 5.94
N MET A 94 -13.51 -6.41 5.52
CA MET A 94 -13.23 -6.92 4.18
C MET A 94 -13.32 -8.44 4.06
N CYS A 95 -13.29 -9.16 5.17
CA CYS A 95 -13.33 -10.62 5.22
C CYS A 95 -14.62 -11.15 5.86
N ALA A 96 -15.71 -10.38 5.83
CA ALA A 96 -17.01 -10.79 6.36
C ALA A 96 -17.36 -12.24 5.92
N GLY A 97 -17.40 -13.16 6.90
CA GLY A 97 -17.77 -14.57 6.69
C GLY A 97 -16.62 -15.56 6.49
N ARG A 98 -15.35 -15.16 6.55
CA ARG A 98 -14.20 -16.11 6.55
C ARG A 98 -13.46 -16.04 7.87
N THR A 99 -13.38 -17.17 8.55
CA THR A 99 -12.63 -17.34 9.81
C THR A 99 -11.17 -16.96 9.60
N VAL A 100 -10.77 -15.83 10.17
CA VAL A 100 -9.39 -15.36 10.13
C VAL A 100 -8.63 -16.01 11.27
N ARG A 101 -7.65 -16.83 10.95
CA ARG A 101 -6.72 -17.34 11.96
C ARG A 101 -5.77 -16.22 12.37
N CYS A 102 -6.17 -15.42 13.36
CA CYS A 102 -5.23 -14.57 14.08
C CYS A 102 -4.38 -15.47 14.97
N LYS A 103 -3.12 -15.69 14.62
CA LYS A 103 -2.17 -16.25 15.58
C LYS A 103 -1.84 -15.13 16.56
N LYS A 104 -2.21 -15.34 17.83
CA LYS A 104 -1.78 -14.47 18.94
C LYS A 104 -0.28 -14.66 19.07
N MET A 105 0.52 -13.67 18.71
CA MET A 105 1.97 -13.75 18.84
C MET A 105 2.43 -13.40 20.25
N VAL A 106 3.66 -13.75 20.56
CA VAL A 106 4.34 -13.75 21.87
C VAL A 106 4.36 -12.41 22.60
N SER A 107 4.08 -11.28 21.93
CA SER A 107 3.93 -9.98 22.56
C SER A 107 2.46 -9.53 22.56
N ARG A 108 2.02 -8.90 23.66
CA ARG A 108 0.65 -8.42 23.87
C ARG A 108 0.16 -7.39 22.82
N HIS A 109 1.00 -7.02 21.84
CA HIS A 109 0.75 -5.93 20.88
C HIS A 109 1.05 -6.31 19.44
N ALA A 110 1.04 -7.59 19.08
CA ALA A 110 1.27 -8.03 17.70
C ALA A 110 0.18 -9.00 17.23
N TYR A 111 -0.22 -8.86 15.97
CA TYR A 111 -1.16 -9.77 15.31
C TYR A 111 -0.56 -10.23 14.00
N SER A 112 -0.79 -11.49 13.63
CA SER A 112 -0.41 -12.00 12.31
C SER A 112 -1.64 -12.17 11.43
N ILE A 113 -1.63 -11.56 10.26
CA ILE A 113 -2.70 -11.61 9.28
C ILE A 113 -2.11 -11.98 7.92
N ASN A 114 -2.48 -13.14 7.36
CA ASN A 114 -1.98 -13.61 6.06
C ASN A 114 -0.44 -13.70 5.96
N GLY A 115 0.25 -13.99 7.07
CA GLY A 115 1.71 -14.06 7.12
C GLY A 115 2.41 -12.70 7.25
N ILE A 116 1.64 -11.63 7.47
CA ILE A 116 2.14 -10.30 7.80
C ILE A 116 1.97 -10.10 9.30
N ASP A 117 3.03 -9.67 9.99
CA ASP A 117 2.99 -9.39 11.42
C ASP A 117 2.78 -7.90 11.66
N PHE A 118 1.70 -7.55 12.38
CA PHE A 118 1.31 -6.17 12.68
C PHE A 118 1.65 -5.83 14.12
N TYR A 119 2.37 -4.74 14.31
CA TYR A 119 2.83 -4.20 15.59
C TYR A 119 2.19 -2.84 15.85
N GLY A 120 1.98 -2.51 17.13
CA GLY A 120 1.61 -1.18 17.58
C GLY A 120 2.71 -0.15 17.32
N VAL A 121 2.44 1.09 17.69
CA VAL A 121 3.41 2.18 17.61
C VAL A 121 4.70 1.77 18.34
N LEU A 122 5.81 1.87 17.64
CA LEU A 122 7.13 1.45 18.10
C LEU A 122 7.86 2.57 18.84
N ASN A 123 8.63 2.19 19.85
CA ASN A 123 9.76 2.99 20.33
C ASN A 123 11.03 2.59 19.56
N ASP A 124 12.11 3.37 19.71
CA ASP A 124 13.36 3.17 18.97
C ASP A 124 13.96 1.77 19.16
N ASN A 125 13.92 1.23 20.39
CA ASN A 125 14.42 -0.11 20.69
C ASN A 125 13.60 -1.18 19.96
N SER A 126 12.27 -1.08 19.97
CA SER A 126 11.38 -2.02 19.29
C SER A 126 11.57 -1.97 17.78
N PHE A 127 11.85 -0.79 17.22
CA PHE A 127 12.12 -0.63 15.81
C PHE A 127 13.39 -1.36 15.36
N ASN A 128 14.48 -1.24 16.11
CA ASN A 128 15.73 -1.96 15.81
C ASN A 128 15.53 -3.48 15.91
N ILE A 129 14.80 -3.96 16.90
CA ILE A 129 14.45 -5.39 17.02
C ILE A 129 13.68 -5.88 15.78
N LEU A 130 12.75 -5.10 15.25
CA LEU A 130 12.04 -5.47 14.03
C LEU A 130 12.98 -5.54 12.82
N LYS A 131 13.89 -4.57 12.65
CA LYS A 131 14.86 -4.56 11.55
C LYS A 131 15.77 -5.79 11.55
N ASP A 132 16.09 -6.33 12.73
CA ASP A 132 16.93 -7.52 12.86
C ASP A 132 16.17 -8.82 12.58
N ASN A 133 14.86 -8.82 12.79
CA ASN A 133 14.02 -10.03 12.71
C ASN A 133 13.19 -10.16 11.44
N TYR A 134 13.08 -9.09 10.62
CA TYR A 134 12.28 -9.05 9.40
C TYR A 134 13.11 -8.59 8.21
N ASP A 135 12.77 -9.13 7.03
CA ASP A 135 13.39 -8.69 5.77
C ASP A 135 12.93 -7.28 5.41
N ILE A 136 11.66 -6.98 5.70
CA ILE A 136 11.02 -5.70 5.42
C ILE A 136 10.21 -5.23 6.63
N VAL A 137 10.40 -3.98 7.02
CA VAL A 137 9.58 -3.28 8.02
C VAL A 137 8.90 -2.09 7.37
N ILE A 138 7.57 -2.06 7.38
CA ILE A 138 6.77 -0.96 6.86
C ILE A 138 6.20 -0.20 8.05
N ILE A 139 6.37 1.12 8.06
CA ILE A 139 5.89 1.99 9.13
C ILE A 139 4.75 2.84 8.58
N ASP A 140 3.55 2.65 9.13
CA ASP A 140 2.39 3.49 8.86
C ASP A 140 2.44 4.71 9.78
N ILE A 141 2.76 5.86 9.20
CA ILE A 141 3.08 7.09 9.93
C ILE A 141 1.87 8.01 9.89
N ASP A 142 1.32 8.25 11.08
CA ASP A 142 0.37 9.34 11.32
C ASP A 142 1.10 10.51 11.96
N PHE A 143 1.10 11.66 11.28
CA PHE A 143 1.81 12.84 11.78
C PHE A 143 1.19 13.45 13.04
N GLY A 144 -0.11 13.28 13.29
CA GLY A 144 -0.83 13.99 14.33
C GLY A 144 -0.69 15.52 14.23
N ASP A 145 -1.39 16.25 15.07
CA ASP A 145 -1.40 17.72 15.03
C ASP A 145 -0.38 18.36 15.98
N ALA A 146 -0.01 17.66 17.06
CA ALA A 146 0.94 18.17 18.04
C ALA A 146 2.35 18.34 17.42
N LYS A 147 3.01 19.46 17.75
CA LYS A 147 4.32 19.84 17.18
C LYS A 147 5.38 18.76 17.38
N ASP A 148 5.46 18.20 18.59
CA ASP A 148 6.48 17.19 18.93
C ASP A 148 6.21 15.87 18.26
N THR A 149 4.93 15.47 18.15
CA THR A 149 4.52 14.29 17.40
C THR A 149 4.89 14.42 15.94
N PHE A 150 4.61 15.57 15.33
CA PHE A 150 4.93 15.82 13.94
C PHE A 150 6.46 15.75 13.68
N ALA A 151 7.27 16.39 14.52
CA ALA A 151 8.72 16.36 14.39
C ALA A 151 9.28 14.93 14.52
N ARG A 152 8.83 14.18 15.52
CA ARG A 152 9.22 12.78 15.74
C ARG A 152 8.85 11.91 14.54
N MET A 153 7.59 12.02 14.03
CA MET A 153 7.13 11.23 12.90
C MET A 153 7.88 11.60 11.59
N THR A 154 8.21 12.88 11.42
CA THR A 154 9.05 13.32 10.29
C THR A 154 10.46 12.74 10.39
N ALA A 155 11.07 12.71 11.57
CA ALA A 155 12.35 12.06 11.81
C ALA A 155 12.31 10.55 11.54
N THR A 156 11.24 9.87 11.97
CA THR A 156 11.01 8.45 11.66
C THR A 156 10.94 8.22 10.15
N LEU A 157 10.19 9.05 9.43
CA LEU A 157 10.11 8.98 7.96
C LEU A 157 11.48 9.23 7.31
N ALA A 158 12.24 10.22 7.82
CA ALA A 158 13.57 10.55 7.32
C ALA A 158 14.54 9.36 7.45
N GLY A 159 14.45 8.60 8.53
CA GLY A 159 15.26 7.42 8.81
C GLY A 159 14.89 6.16 8.00
N CYS A 160 13.80 6.16 7.25
CA CYS A 160 13.42 5.04 6.39
C CYS A 160 14.23 5.04 5.09
N ASP A 161 14.56 3.83 4.60
CA ASP A 161 15.26 3.63 3.32
C ASP A 161 14.40 4.12 2.14
N LYS A 162 13.10 3.88 2.20
CA LYS A 162 12.12 4.38 1.24
C LYS A 162 11.02 5.17 1.94
N LYS A 163 10.65 6.29 1.35
CA LYS A 163 9.66 7.23 1.86
C LYS A 163 8.52 7.36 0.89
N MET A 164 7.29 7.19 1.37
CA MET A 164 6.07 7.33 0.59
C MET A 164 5.13 8.31 1.28
N LEU A 165 4.80 9.38 0.58
CA LEU A 165 3.81 10.35 1.02
C LEU A 165 2.49 10.00 0.34
N ILE A 166 1.44 9.78 1.12
CA ILE A 166 0.11 9.50 0.59
C ILE A 166 -0.75 10.73 0.81
N GLY A 167 -1.20 11.33 -0.27
CA GLY A 167 -1.99 12.55 -0.24
C GLY A 167 -3.30 12.43 -0.98
N SER A 168 -4.05 13.51 -1.01
CA SER A 168 -5.29 13.63 -1.78
C SER A 168 -5.26 14.86 -2.67
N MET A 169 -5.62 14.68 -3.92
CA MET A 169 -5.74 15.78 -4.89
C MET A 169 -7.14 16.41 -4.87
N LEU A 170 -8.04 15.95 -4.00
CA LEU A 170 -9.36 16.55 -3.82
C LEU A 170 -9.22 17.98 -3.26
N PRO A 171 -9.89 18.99 -3.82
CA PRO A 171 -9.66 20.41 -3.49
C PRO A 171 -9.71 20.72 -1.98
N TRP A 172 -10.64 20.11 -1.25
CA TRP A 172 -10.82 20.34 0.20
C TRP A 172 -9.76 19.67 1.07
N LYS A 173 -9.02 18.65 0.56
CA LYS A 173 -7.92 17.96 1.26
C LYS A 173 -6.54 18.43 0.78
N PHE A 174 -6.45 18.91 -0.45
CA PHE A 174 -5.19 19.29 -1.07
C PHE A 174 -4.46 20.38 -0.27
N LYS A 175 -5.21 21.37 0.23
CA LYS A 175 -4.65 22.44 1.08
C LYS A 175 -3.99 21.91 2.36
N GLU A 176 -4.52 20.85 2.94
CA GLU A 176 -3.93 20.19 4.11
C GLU A 176 -2.64 19.48 3.73
N CYS A 177 -2.62 18.78 2.59
CA CYS A 177 -1.41 18.12 2.07
C CYS A 177 -0.28 19.14 1.88
N ILE A 178 -0.54 20.30 1.24
CA ILE A 178 0.44 21.36 1.04
C ILE A 178 0.99 21.87 2.37
N LYS A 179 0.12 22.19 3.35
CA LYS A 179 0.57 22.65 4.68
C LYS A 179 1.49 21.63 5.37
N LYS A 180 1.20 20.33 5.26
CA LYS A 180 2.05 19.29 5.84
C LYS A 180 3.39 19.19 5.10
N ILE A 181 3.41 19.28 3.76
CA ILE A 181 4.65 19.31 2.96
C ILE A 181 5.52 20.50 3.34
N GLU A 182 4.97 21.71 3.43
CA GLU A 182 5.68 22.90 3.87
C GLU A 182 6.28 22.73 5.27
N ARG A 183 5.49 22.19 6.20
CA ARG A 183 5.94 21.92 7.56
C ARG A 183 7.04 20.87 7.58
N MET A 184 6.93 19.82 6.77
CA MET A 184 7.96 18.77 6.62
C MET A 184 9.25 19.32 6.03
N GLY A 185 9.19 20.26 5.10
CA GLY A 185 10.34 20.87 4.45
C GLY A 185 11.32 21.54 5.42
N ARG A 186 10.89 21.83 6.67
CA ARG A 186 11.75 22.35 7.74
C ARG A 186 12.62 21.27 8.41
N PHE A 187 12.25 20.00 8.27
CA PHE A 187 12.88 18.87 8.96
C PHE A 187 13.39 17.80 7.99
N LEU A 188 12.81 17.74 6.80
CA LEU A 188 13.10 16.74 5.79
C LEU A 188 13.28 17.41 4.44
N HIS A 189 14.33 17.01 3.72
CA HIS A 189 14.51 17.47 2.35
C HIS A 189 13.42 16.87 1.45
N THR A 190 12.47 17.71 0.98
CA THR A 190 11.31 17.24 0.20
C THR A 190 11.61 17.07 -1.28
N LYS A 191 12.71 17.64 -1.80
CA LYS A 191 13.09 17.49 -3.21
C LYS A 191 13.30 16.03 -3.59
N GLY A 192 12.64 15.61 -4.65
CA GLY A 192 12.71 14.24 -5.15
C GLY A 192 11.79 13.24 -4.44
N LEU A 193 10.98 13.68 -3.48
CA LEU A 193 9.90 12.85 -2.92
C LEU A 193 8.77 12.68 -3.94
N THR A 194 8.04 11.59 -3.79
CA THR A 194 6.84 11.34 -4.57
C THR A 194 5.63 11.29 -3.65
N MET A 195 4.61 12.09 -3.96
CA MET A 195 3.29 11.97 -3.36
C MET A 195 2.45 11.00 -4.19
N TYR A 196 1.96 9.97 -3.53
CA TYR A 196 1.04 9.00 -4.12
C TYR A 196 -0.39 9.39 -3.78
N THR A 197 -1.29 9.28 -4.75
CA THR A 197 -2.69 9.64 -4.57
C THR A 197 -3.62 8.60 -5.19
N LEU A 198 -4.79 8.42 -4.58
CA LEU A 198 -5.86 7.56 -5.09
C LEU A 198 -6.80 8.31 -6.06
N THR A 199 -6.61 9.62 -6.22
CA THR A 199 -7.48 10.49 -7.01
C THR A 199 -6.66 11.34 -7.97
N ASN A 200 -7.18 11.56 -9.18
CA ASN A 200 -6.59 12.51 -10.11
C ASN A 200 -6.68 13.93 -9.55
N GLY A 201 -5.67 14.75 -9.85
CA GLY A 201 -5.64 16.16 -9.54
C GLY A 201 -5.97 17.03 -10.74
N THR A 202 -5.99 18.34 -10.51
CA THR A 202 -5.93 19.33 -11.57
C THR A 202 -4.47 19.62 -11.93
N LYS A 203 -4.22 20.15 -13.13
CA LYS A 203 -2.87 20.53 -13.57
C LYS A 203 -2.25 21.58 -12.65
N GLU A 204 -3.04 22.50 -12.13
CA GLU A 204 -2.62 23.55 -11.22
C GLU A 204 -2.12 22.97 -9.90
N ASN A 205 -2.84 21.96 -9.36
CA ASN A 205 -2.42 21.29 -8.14
C ASN A 205 -1.14 20.47 -8.33
N GLU A 206 -0.98 19.83 -9.48
CA GLU A 206 0.25 19.10 -9.82
C GLU A 206 1.44 20.05 -9.96
N GLN A 207 1.24 21.20 -10.63
CA GLN A 207 2.28 22.22 -10.77
C GLN A 207 2.71 22.77 -9.42
N LEU A 208 1.77 23.07 -8.53
CA LEU A 208 2.10 23.56 -7.19
C LEU A 208 2.95 22.56 -6.40
N LEU A 209 2.67 21.26 -6.49
CA LEU A 209 3.51 20.22 -5.86
C LEU A 209 4.91 20.16 -6.48
N GLN A 210 5.01 20.33 -7.80
CA GLN A 210 6.31 20.36 -8.48
C GLN A 210 7.16 21.56 -8.01
N ASP A 211 6.55 22.70 -7.70
CA ASP A 211 7.25 23.87 -7.14
C ASP A 211 7.87 23.56 -5.77
N TYR A 212 7.28 22.65 -5.00
CA TYR A 212 7.88 22.07 -3.77
C TYR A 212 8.88 20.95 -4.04
N GLY A 213 9.13 20.60 -5.30
CA GLY A 213 10.01 19.49 -5.69
C GLY A 213 9.40 18.11 -5.45
N VAL A 214 8.07 18.02 -5.32
CA VAL A 214 7.32 16.77 -5.08
C VAL A 214 6.66 16.32 -6.35
N LYS A 215 6.94 15.10 -6.79
CA LYS A 215 6.25 14.44 -7.91
C LYS A 215 4.92 13.84 -7.45
N VAL A 216 3.97 13.72 -8.37
CA VAL A 216 2.69 13.06 -8.12
C VAL A 216 2.60 11.78 -8.92
N GLU A 217 2.19 10.70 -8.29
CA GLU A 217 1.91 9.43 -8.96
C GLU A 217 0.57 8.84 -8.45
N LEU A 218 -0.22 8.30 -9.39
CA LEU A 218 -1.44 7.59 -9.05
C LEU A 218 -1.13 6.22 -8.46
N THR A 219 -1.79 5.93 -7.35
CA THR A 219 -1.76 4.61 -6.70
C THR A 219 -2.89 3.74 -7.26
N PRO A 220 -2.62 2.48 -7.58
CA PRO A 220 -3.68 1.57 -7.99
C PRO A 220 -4.68 1.34 -6.85
N ILE A 221 -5.93 1.10 -7.23
CA ILE A 221 -7.00 0.80 -6.27
C ILE A 221 -7.31 -0.69 -6.35
N GLU A 222 -7.23 -1.36 -5.20
CA GLU A 222 -7.71 -2.72 -4.99
C GLU A 222 -9.03 -2.71 -4.23
N ARG A 223 -9.96 -3.59 -4.55
CA ARG A 223 -11.20 -3.72 -3.77
C ARG A 223 -10.93 -4.21 -2.34
N ASN A 224 -9.87 -4.99 -2.19
CA ASN A 224 -9.42 -5.52 -0.91
C ASN A 224 -7.90 -5.37 -0.82
N PRO A 225 -7.36 -4.50 0.06
CA PRO A 225 -5.92 -4.26 0.16
C PRO A 225 -5.12 -5.48 0.63
N PHE A 226 -5.78 -6.50 1.19
CA PHE A 226 -5.15 -7.79 1.53
C PHE A 226 -5.00 -8.74 0.32
N MET A 227 -5.30 -8.28 -0.89
CA MET A 227 -5.15 -9.03 -2.13
C MET A 227 -4.65 -8.08 -3.22
N ILE A 228 -3.62 -8.49 -3.97
CA ILE A 228 -3.12 -7.72 -5.11
C ILE A 228 -3.57 -8.42 -6.39
N SER A 229 -4.24 -7.68 -7.26
CA SER A 229 -4.61 -8.14 -8.60
C SER A 229 -3.37 -8.19 -9.51
N GLY A 230 -3.40 -9.06 -10.52
CA GLY A 230 -2.32 -9.13 -11.51
C GLY A 230 -2.12 -7.81 -12.27
N GLU A 231 -3.18 -7.03 -12.44
CA GLU A 231 -3.15 -5.73 -13.14
C GLU A 231 -2.33 -4.69 -12.35
N ASN A 232 -2.44 -4.71 -11.02
CA ASN A 232 -1.75 -3.76 -10.15
C ASN A 232 -0.32 -4.21 -9.78
N LEU A 233 0.04 -5.47 -10.04
CA LEU A 233 1.35 -6.00 -9.72
C LEU A 233 2.49 -5.22 -10.38
N HIS A 234 2.28 -4.77 -11.61
CA HIS A 234 3.25 -3.98 -12.37
C HIS A 234 3.63 -2.67 -11.64
N TRP A 235 2.67 -2.00 -11.02
CA TRP A 235 2.92 -0.77 -10.28
C TRP A 235 3.88 -1.02 -9.10
N PHE A 236 3.64 -2.07 -8.31
CA PHE A 236 4.52 -2.41 -7.19
C PHE A 236 5.93 -2.78 -7.66
N MET A 237 6.02 -3.51 -8.77
CA MET A 237 7.32 -3.87 -9.38
C MET A 237 8.08 -2.62 -9.82
N LYS A 238 7.45 -1.70 -10.53
CA LYS A 238 8.05 -0.42 -10.94
C LYS A 238 8.51 0.40 -9.75
N LEU A 239 7.70 0.44 -8.68
CA LEU A 239 7.98 1.20 -7.48
C LEU A 239 9.16 0.67 -6.68
N LEU A 240 9.31 -0.65 -6.58
CA LEU A 240 10.15 -1.31 -5.59
C LEU A 240 11.35 -2.04 -6.18
N VAL A 241 11.37 -2.26 -7.48
CA VAL A 241 12.43 -2.98 -8.18
C VAL A 241 13.13 -2.06 -9.18
N PRO A 242 14.29 -1.47 -8.83
CA PRO A 242 14.97 -0.49 -9.69
C PRO A 242 15.35 -1.03 -11.09
N SER A 243 15.63 -2.33 -11.20
CA SER A 243 15.98 -2.98 -12.46
C SER A 243 14.77 -3.40 -13.31
N TYR A 244 13.56 -3.11 -12.83
CA TYR A 244 12.35 -3.49 -13.55
C TYR A 244 12.16 -2.63 -14.80
N LYS A 245 12.61 -3.14 -15.93
CA LYS A 245 12.27 -2.60 -17.25
C LYS A 245 10.87 -3.11 -17.58
N GLY A 246 9.86 -2.24 -17.50
CA GLY A 246 8.46 -2.59 -17.75
C GLY A 246 8.31 -3.46 -19.00
N TYR A 247 7.39 -4.40 -18.94
CA TYR A 247 6.99 -5.17 -20.12
C TYR A 247 6.31 -4.21 -21.09
N ASN A 248 7.00 -3.85 -22.18
CA ASN A 248 6.47 -3.01 -23.27
C ASN A 248 5.45 -3.80 -24.14
N GLY A 249 4.75 -4.75 -23.56
CA GLY A 249 3.66 -5.46 -24.22
C GLY A 249 2.38 -4.66 -24.06
N GLU A 250 1.98 -3.95 -25.11
CA GLU A 250 0.61 -3.45 -25.24
C GLU A 250 -0.36 -4.59 -24.92
N ILE A 251 -1.11 -4.40 -23.84
CA ILE A 251 -2.28 -5.25 -23.56
C ILE A 251 -3.35 -4.77 -24.56
N ARG A 252 -3.36 -5.40 -25.74
CA ARG A 252 -4.49 -5.32 -26.68
C ARG A 252 -5.65 -6.16 -26.20
#